data_af675305c16aba419a8d3efd5a0d6969
#
_entry.id   af675305c16aba419a8d3efd5a0d6969
#
_cell.length_a   1.000
_cell.length_b   1.000
_cell.length_c   1.000
_cell.angle_alpha   90.00
_cell.angle_beta   90.00
_cell.angle_gamma   90.00
#
_symmetry.space_group_name_H-M   'P 1'
#
loop_
_entity.id
_entity.type
_entity.pdbx_description
1 polymer ?
#
loop_
_entity_poly.entity_id
_entity_poly.type
_entity_poly.pdbx_seq_one_letter_code
_entity_poly.pdbx_strand_id
1 'polypeptide(L)'
;MFEEAKDRAQYLDTLRAQGQLAGPLHGLPVSIKDNFHSKGTEATIGMVSFLDEVSQENSPLVDILLKLGAVIYVKTNVPQTMMVSWPLTSNLKLLTKFCLILDR
;
A
#
# COMPACT_ATOMS: atom_id res chain seq x y z
N MET A 1 -7.59 -4.03 3.69
CA MET A 1 -6.95 -3.34 2.53
C MET A 1 -7.47 -3.83 1.18
N PHE A 2 -7.48 -5.15 0.87
CA PHE A 2 -7.90 -5.61 -0.47
C PHE A 2 -9.41 -5.41 -0.72
N GLU A 3 -10.26 -5.70 0.24
CA GLU A 3 -11.72 -5.46 0.12
C GLU A 3 -12.02 -3.95 0.01
N GLU A 4 -11.39 -3.11 0.81
CA GLU A 4 -11.49 -1.66 0.72
C GLU A 4 -11.04 -1.12 -0.65
N ALA A 5 -10.01 -1.75 -1.23
CA ALA A 5 -9.55 -1.41 -2.58
C ALA A 5 -10.60 -1.76 -3.65
N LYS A 6 -11.30 -2.88 -3.51
CA LYS A 6 -12.42 -3.24 -4.39
C LYS A 6 -13.57 -2.26 -4.27
N ASP A 7 -13.98 -1.94 -3.03
CA ASP A 7 -15.07 -0.99 -2.80
C ASP A 7 -14.73 0.37 -3.41
N ARG A 8 -13.48 0.81 -3.23
CA ARG A 8 -13.00 2.04 -3.84
C ARG A 8 -12.98 1.97 -5.37
N ALA A 9 -12.56 0.87 -5.95
CA ALA A 9 -12.56 0.68 -7.40
C ALA A 9 -14.00 0.77 -7.95
N GLN A 10 -14.95 0.11 -7.32
CA GLN A 10 -16.37 0.16 -7.70
C GLN A 10 -16.93 1.58 -7.60
N TYR A 11 -16.58 2.32 -6.53
CA TYR A 11 -16.97 3.72 -6.38
C TYR A 11 -16.43 4.58 -7.54
N LEU A 12 -15.15 4.41 -7.90
CA LEU A 12 -14.54 5.15 -9.01
C LEU A 12 -15.17 4.78 -10.36
N ASP A 13 -15.50 3.52 -10.60
CA ASP A 13 -16.20 3.07 -11.79
C ASP A 13 -17.59 3.74 -11.90
N THR A 14 -18.29 3.89 -10.77
CA THR A 14 -19.58 4.60 -10.71
C THR A 14 -19.42 6.07 -11.09
N LEU A 15 -18.38 6.75 -10.57
CA LEU A 15 -18.07 8.14 -10.94
C LEU A 15 -17.79 8.25 -12.45
N ARG A 16 -17.01 7.34 -12.99
CA ARG A 16 -16.69 7.30 -14.43
C ARG A 16 -17.93 7.11 -15.29
N ALA A 17 -18.85 6.25 -14.87
CA ALA A 17 -20.13 6.06 -15.56
C ALA A 17 -20.98 7.33 -15.59
N GLN A 18 -20.81 8.21 -14.60
CA GLN A 18 -21.45 9.53 -14.52
C GLN A 18 -20.67 10.63 -15.28
N GLY A 19 -19.57 10.26 -15.98
CA GLY A 19 -18.73 11.22 -16.70
C GLY A 19 -17.80 12.04 -15.78
N GLN A 20 -17.61 11.62 -14.53
CA GLN A 20 -16.76 12.28 -13.55
C GLN A 20 -15.45 11.52 -13.33
N LEU A 21 -14.37 12.25 -13.11
CA LEU A 21 -13.06 11.69 -12.76
C LEU A 21 -12.63 12.25 -11.41
N ALA A 22 -12.15 11.39 -10.53
CA ALA A 22 -11.64 11.80 -9.22
C ALA A 22 -10.29 12.53 -9.31
N GLY A 23 -9.56 12.33 -10.40
CA GLY A 23 -8.26 12.95 -10.63
C GLY A 23 -7.44 12.22 -11.70
N PRO A 24 -6.19 12.64 -11.92
CA PRO A 24 -5.34 12.11 -13.01
C PRO A 24 -4.94 10.64 -12.81
N LEU A 25 -5.04 10.11 -11.60
CA LEU A 25 -4.76 8.69 -11.29
C LEU A 25 -6.04 7.86 -11.10
N HIS A 26 -7.17 8.34 -11.66
CA HIS A 26 -8.47 7.71 -11.50
C HIS A 26 -8.46 6.22 -11.85
N GLY A 27 -8.72 5.34 -10.86
CA GLY A 27 -8.77 3.89 -11.02
C GLY A 27 -7.40 3.21 -11.15
N LEU A 28 -6.28 3.94 -11.08
CA LEU A 28 -4.95 3.34 -11.18
C LEU A 28 -4.66 2.51 -9.93
N PRO A 29 -4.42 1.19 -10.06
CA PRO A 29 -4.00 0.37 -8.93
C PRO A 29 -2.54 0.69 -8.54
N VAL A 30 -2.31 0.96 -7.27
CA VAL A 30 -1.00 1.34 -6.74
C VAL A 30 -0.66 0.47 -5.53
N SER A 31 0.53 -0.12 -5.53
CA SER A 31 1.13 -0.71 -4.35
C SER A 31 1.95 0.34 -3.61
N ILE A 32 1.89 0.34 -2.29
CA ILE A 32 2.73 1.20 -1.44
C ILE A 32 3.72 0.35 -0.65
N LYS A 33 4.84 0.95 -0.29
CA LYS A 33 5.85 0.29 0.52
C LYS A 33 5.39 0.21 1.99
N ASP A 34 5.78 -0.84 2.71
CA ASP A 34 5.34 -1.07 4.10
C ASP A 34 5.65 0.09 5.07
N ASN A 35 6.68 0.88 4.80
CA ASN A 35 7.03 2.03 5.62
C ASN A 35 6.03 3.21 5.55
N PHE A 36 5.08 3.20 4.61
CA PHE A 36 4.04 4.21 4.55
C PHE A 36 2.87 3.84 5.47
N HIS A 37 2.49 4.76 6.34
CA HIS A 37 1.29 4.61 7.13
C HIS A 37 0.06 4.72 6.23
N SER A 38 -0.80 3.72 6.29
CA SER A 38 -2.13 3.73 5.72
C SER A 38 -3.11 3.38 6.84
N LYS A 39 -4.12 4.18 7.02
CA LYS A 39 -5.11 4.01 8.09
C LYS A 39 -5.68 2.59 8.09
N GLY A 40 -5.72 1.97 9.25
CA GLY A 40 -6.20 0.61 9.42
C GLY A 40 -5.17 -0.49 9.08
N THR A 41 -3.93 -0.12 8.76
CA THR A 41 -2.86 -1.09 8.47
C THR A 41 -1.63 -0.82 9.34
N GLU A 42 -0.82 -1.84 9.52
CA GLU A 42 0.47 -1.74 10.21
C GLU A 42 1.55 -1.13 9.29
N ALA A 43 2.57 -0.52 9.87
CA ALA A 43 3.77 -0.04 9.19
C ALA A 43 5.01 -0.54 9.93
N THR A 44 5.32 -1.83 9.75
CA THR A 44 6.27 -2.55 10.58
C THR A 44 7.74 -2.28 10.25
N ILE A 45 8.03 -1.78 9.05
CA ILE A 45 9.40 -1.63 8.51
C ILE A 45 10.26 -2.89 8.69
N GLY A 46 9.61 -4.08 8.65
CA GLY A 46 10.25 -5.36 8.85
C GLY A 46 10.66 -5.67 10.29
N MET A 47 10.16 -4.93 11.27
CA MET A 47 10.48 -5.11 12.71
C MET A 47 9.29 -5.70 13.46
N VAL A 48 9.54 -6.79 14.18
CA VAL A 48 8.51 -7.48 15.00
C VAL A 48 7.95 -6.58 16.11
N SER A 49 8.75 -5.63 16.62
CA SER A 49 8.33 -4.70 17.67
C SER A 49 7.20 -3.74 17.24
N PHE A 50 6.96 -3.58 15.94
CA PHE A 50 5.90 -2.75 15.40
C PHE A 50 4.69 -3.55 14.89
N LEU A 51 4.67 -4.86 15.14
CA LEU A 51 3.46 -5.66 14.95
C LEU A 51 2.40 -5.17 15.95
N ASP A 52 1.17 -5.21 15.54
CA ASP A 52 -0.01 -4.75 16.27
C ASP A 52 -0.13 -3.21 16.44
N GLU A 53 0.82 -2.43 15.92
CA GLU A 53 0.71 -0.98 15.86
C GLU A 53 -0.05 -0.52 14.61
N VAL A 54 -1.37 -0.53 14.70
CA VAL A 54 -2.25 -0.13 13.59
C VAL A 54 -2.25 1.39 13.41
N SER A 55 -1.92 1.86 12.21
CA SER A 55 -1.89 3.29 11.86
C SER A 55 -3.28 3.90 11.95
N GLN A 56 -3.40 5.00 12.70
CA GLN A 56 -4.67 5.73 12.88
C GLN A 56 -4.92 6.73 11.74
N GLU A 57 -3.87 7.15 11.06
CA GLU A 57 -3.90 8.14 9.99
C GLU A 57 -3.09 7.68 8.78
N ASN A 58 -3.38 8.26 7.64
CA ASN A 58 -2.58 8.08 6.44
C ASN A 58 -1.34 8.97 6.46
N SER A 59 -0.25 8.50 5.88
CA SER A 59 0.85 9.39 5.52
C SER A 59 0.43 10.37 4.42
N PRO A 60 1.03 11.57 4.35
CA PRO A 60 0.66 12.58 3.34
C PRO A 60 0.70 12.07 1.90
N LEU A 61 1.65 11.19 1.56
CA LEU A 61 1.74 10.58 0.24
C LEU A 61 0.52 9.71 -0.08
N VAL A 62 0.07 8.90 0.88
CA VAL A 62 -1.11 8.05 0.74
C VAL A 62 -2.36 8.91 0.49
N ASP A 63 -2.51 9.98 1.24
CA ASP A 63 -3.64 10.91 1.05
C ASP A 63 -3.62 11.59 -0.32
N ILE A 64 -2.44 11.99 -0.80
CA ILE A 64 -2.28 12.58 -2.13
C ILE A 64 -2.68 11.57 -3.21
N LEU A 65 -2.20 10.33 -3.14
CA LEU A 65 -2.54 9.29 -4.10
C LEU A 65 -4.04 9.01 -4.13
N LEU A 66 -4.66 8.93 -2.94
CA LEU A 66 -6.11 8.74 -2.82
C LEU A 66 -6.90 9.93 -3.41
N LYS A 67 -6.48 11.17 -3.14
CA LYS A 67 -7.11 12.38 -3.71
C LYS A 67 -6.99 12.44 -5.23
N LEU A 68 -5.88 11.96 -5.78
CA LEU A 68 -5.68 11.87 -7.23
C LEU A 68 -6.47 10.73 -7.91
N GLY A 69 -7.20 9.93 -7.13
CA GLY A 69 -8.05 8.85 -7.65
C GLY A 69 -7.41 7.47 -7.73
N ALA A 70 -6.23 7.27 -7.14
CA ALA A 70 -5.58 5.96 -7.12
C ALA A 70 -6.33 4.95 -6.22
N VAL A 71 -6.15 3.67 -6.52
CA VAL A 71 -6.62 2.53 -5.74
C VAL A 71 -5.42 1.85 -5.10
N ILE A 72 -5.22 2.07 -3.80
CA ILE A 72 -4.16 1.40 -3.05
C ILE A 72 -4.68 0.03 -2.62
N TYR A 73 -4.07 -1.04 -3.12
CA TYR A 73 -4.58 -2.39 -2.92
C TYR A 73 -3.66 -3.29 -2.10
N VAL A 74 -2.39 -2.93 -1.93
CA VAL A 74 -1.41 -3.77 -1.25
C VAL A 74 -0.24 -2.93 -0.71
N LYS A 75 0.34 -3.40 0.39
CA LYS A 75 1.64 -2.95 0.88
C LYS A 75 2.71 -3.98 0.52
N THR A 76 3.84 -3.52 0.00
CA THR A 76 4.98 -4.38 -0.32
C THR A 76 5.93 -4.47 0.86
N ASN A 77 6.42 -5.69 1.13
CA ASN A 77 7.36 -5.92 2.22
C ASN A 77 8.67 -5.15 2.05
N VAL A 78 9.32 -4.88 3.16
CA VAL A 78 10.63 -4.22 3.23
C VAL A 78 11.58 -5.04 4.12
N PRO A 79 12.90 -5.00 3.86
CA PRO A 79 13.87 -5.58 4.77
C PRO A 79 13.84 -4.81 6.10
N GLN A 80 14.26 -5.49 7.17
CA GLN A 80 14.30 -4.92 8.51
C GLN A 80 15.01 -3.55 8.49
N THR A 81 14.37 -2.53 9.09
CA THR A 81 14.82 -1.13 9.10
C THR A 81 15.07 -0.51 7.70
N MET A 82 14.55 -1.13 6.64
CA MET A 82 14.82 -0.77 5.24
C MET A 82 16.31 -0.83 4.85
N MET A 83 17.15 -1.43 5.67
CA MET A 83 18.58 -1.58 5.43
C MET A 83 18.85 -2.91 4.73
N VAL A 84 19.43 -2.85 3.54
CA VAL A 84 19.87 -4.03 2.79
C VAL A 84 21.38 -4.12 2.87
N SER A 85 21.91 -5.12 3.59
CA SER A 85 23.33 -5.42 3.50
C SER A 85 23.61 -6.26 2.26
N TRP A 86 24.58 -5.83 1.46
CA TRP A 86 25.14 -6.60 0.35
C TRP A 86 25.92 -7.79 0.93
N PRO A 87 25.59 -8.98 0.96
CA PRO A 87 25.29 -9.95 -0.07
C PRO A 87 23.95 -10.67 0.08
N LEU A 88 23.12 -10.29 1.03
CA LEU A 88 21.79 -10.89 1.21
C LEU A 88 20.81 -10.60 0.05
N THR A 89 21.18 -9.69 -0.82
CA THR A 89 20.32 -9.22 -1.91
C THR A 89 20.01 -10.27 -2.98
N SER A 90 20.84 -11.30 -3.15
CA SER A 90 20.58 -12.33 -4.16
C SER A 90 19.42 -13.26 -3.79
N ASN A 91 19.30 -13.59 -2.51
CA ASN A 91 18.21 -14.43 -2.00
C ASN A 91 16.98 -13.61 -1.60
N LEU A 92 17.17 -12.39 -1.10
CA LEU A 92 16.08 -11.48 -0.76
C LEU A 92 15.37 -10.90 -2.00
N LYS A 93 16.03 -10.78 -3.14
CA LYS A 93 15.38 -10.37 -4.40
C LYS A 93 14.24 -11.29 -4.82
N LEU A 94 14.28 -12.56 -4.44
CA LEU A 94 13.17 -13.48 -4.67
C LEU A 94 12.07 -13.30 -3.63
N LEU A 95 12.41 -13.06 -2.38
CA LEU A 95 11.45 -12.87 -1.27
C LEU A 95 10.76 -11.51 -1.33
N THR A 96 11.47 -10.42 -1.67
CA THR A 96 10.86 -9.09 -1.83
C THR A 96 9.98 -8.97 -3.06
N LYS A 97 10.15 -9.81 -4.07
CA LYS A 97 9.23 -9.85 -5.21
C LYS A 97 7.90 -10.55 -4.90
N PHE A 98 7.82 -11.36 -3.85
CA PHE A 98 6.65 -12.20 -3.57
C PHE A 98 6.03 -12.04 -2.17
N CYS A 99 6.64 -11.28 -1.27
CA CYS A 99 6.00 -11.02 0.02
C CYS A 99 5.02 -9.83 -0.10
N LEU A 100 3.96 -10.07 -0.81
CA LEU A 100 2.70 -9.37 -0.59
C LEU A 100 2.31 -9.71 0.86
N ILE A 101 2.20 -8.73 1.72
CA ILE A 101 1.52 -8.90 2.99
C ILE A 101 0.06 -9.12 2.61
N LEU A 102 -0.28 -10.38 2.34
CA LEU A 102 -1.65 -10.78 2.26
C LEU A 102 -2.22 -10.62 3.67
N ASP A 103 -3.28 -9.85 3.76
CA ASP A 103 -4.11 -9.68 4.93
C ASP A 103 -4.15 -10.97 5.79
N ARG A 104 -3.76 -10.86 7.03
CA ARG A 104 -4.12 -11.82 8.05
C ARG A 104 -5.51 -11.53 8.57
#